data_109c002730ec5d999e07d63ce8f94af4
#
_entry.id   109c002730ec5d999e07d63ce8f94af4
#
_cell.length_a   1.000
_cell.length_b   1.000
_cell.length_c   1.000
_cell.angle_alpha   90.00
_cell.angle_beta   90.00
_cell.angle_gamma   90.00
#
_symmetry.space_group_name_H-M   'P 1'
#
loop_
_entity.id
_entity.type
_entity.pdbx_description
1 polymer ?
#
loop_
_entity_poly.entity_id
_entity_poly.type
_entity_poly.pdbx_seq_one_letter_code
_entity_poly.pdbx_strand_id
1 'polypeptide(L)'
;MREGLSVGHEAQLELLVSSNEIIRLGGTTPVFSTPSMINLMEHAARKALAPYLEDHEESVGANVTVDHLAATPIGKRVRAVAKVTAIDRALIDFEITAFDETEQIGKGTHRRAVIKMGKL
;
A
#
# COMPACT_ATOMS: atom_id res chain seq x y z
N MET A 1 1.86 -19.39 7.75
CA MET A 1 0.78 -18.63 7.10
C MET A 1 -0.43 -19.55 6.92
N ARG A 2 -1.63 -19.04 7.16
CA ARG A 2 -2.86 -19.83 6.98
C ARG A 2 -3.09 -20.11 5.50
N GLU A 3 -3.84 -21.17 5.22
CA GLU A 3 -4.19 -21.54 3.85
C GLU A 3 -5.24 -20.61 3.26
N GLY A 4 -5.32 -20.57 1.94
CA GLY A 4 -6.39 -19.87 1.21
C GLY A 4 -5.93 -18.61 0.48
N LEU A 5 -4.74 -18.08 0.75
CA LEU A 5 -4.22 -16.94 -0.02
C LEU A 5 -3.94 -17.39 -1.46
N SER A 6 -4.41 -16.63 -2.42
CA SER A 6 -4.20 -16.93 -3.84
C SER A 6 -3.86 -15.69 -4.64
N VAL A 7 -3.21 -15.90 -5.77
CA VAL A 7 -2.99 -14.85 -6.76
C VAL A 7 -4.34 -14.26 -7.18
N GLY A 8 -4.42 -12.94 -7.22
CA GLY A 8 -5.66 -12.22 -7.53
C GLY A 8 -6.39 -11.70 -6.30
N HIS A 9 -6.06 -12.20 -5.10
CA HIS A 9 -6.63 -11.65 -3.87
C HIS A 9 -6.20 -10.20 -3.70
N GLU A 10 -7.14 -9.32 -3.33
CA GLU A 10 -6.84 -7.92 -3.16
C GLU A 10 -7.52 -7.31 -1.94
N ALA A 11 -6.98 -6.20 -1.49
CA ALA A 11 -7.57 -5.37 -0.46
C ALA A 11 -7.36 -3.90 -0.81
N GLN A 12 -8.17 -3.04 -0.22
CA GLN A 12 -8.05 -1.61 -0.44
C GLN A 12 -8.22 -0.84 0.86
N LEU A 13 -7.64 0.36 0.87
CA LEU A 13 -7.77 1.32 1.95
C LEU A 13 -8.04 2.70 1.38
N GLU A 14 -8.86 3.46 2.07
CA GLU A 14 -9.15 4.86 1.74
C GLU A 14 -8.53 5.77 2.79
N LEU A 15 -8.23 7.00 2.37
CA LEU A 15 -7.67 8.04 3.22
C LEU A 15 -8.19 9.39 2.77
N LEU A 16 -8.56 10.25 3.71
CA LEU A 16 -8.79 11.66 3.43
C LEU A 16 -7.45 12.39 3.59
N VAL A 17 -6.97 13.02 2.52
CA VAL A 17 -5.68 13.72 2.55
C VAL A 17 -5.78 14.91 3.49
N SER A 18 -5.03 14.87 4.58
CA SER A 18 -5.01 15.87 5.63
C SER A 18 -3.61 16.47 5.79
N SER A 19 -3.43 17.34 6.78
CA SER A 19 -2.15 18.00 7.03
C SER A 19 -1.01 17.05 7.36
N ASN A 20 -1.31 15.78 7.70
CA ASN A 20 -0.27 14.78 8.01
C ASN A 20 0.30 14.10 6.77
N GLU A 21 -0.39 14.18 5.62
CA GLU A 21 -0.03 13.44 4.41
C GLU A 21 0.38 14.32 3.24
N ILE A 22 0.66 15.59 3.48
CA ILE A 22 0.92 16.55 2.40
C ILE A 22 2.38 17.01 2.36
N ILE A 23 2.76 17.49 1.17
CA ILE A 23 3.96 18.28 0.98
C ILE A 23 3.54 19.68 0.54
N ARG A 24 4.21 20.72 1.09
CA ARG A 24 4.00 22.10 0.73
C ARG A 24 5.11 22.57 -0.19
N LEU A 25 4.72 22.96 -1.38
CA LEU A 25 5.62 23.58 -2.35
C LEU A 25 5.31 25.07 -2.33
N GLY A 26 6.27 25.91 -1.99
CA GLY A 26 6.06 27.34 -1.75
C GLY A 26 5.10 28.00 -2.75
N GLY A 27 4.06 28.67 -2.25
CA GLY A 27 3.08 29.38 -3.07
C GLY A 27 2.04 28.52 -3.78
N THR A 28 2.05 27.19 -3.56
CA THR A 28 1.10 26.28 -4.20
C THR A 28 0.17 25.63 -3.17
N THR A 29 -0.93 25.03 -3.65
CA THR A 29 -1.80 24.22 -2.82
C THR A 29 -1.04 23.00 -2.31
N PRO A 30 -1.12 22.67 -1.01
CA PRO A 30 -0.53 21.45 -0.49
C PRO A 30 -1.10 20.21 -1.17
N VAL A 31 -0.25 19.23 -1.47
CA VAL A 31 -0.64 18.02 -2.18
C VAL A 31 -0.22 16.77 -1.41
N PHE A 32 -0.91 15.68 -1.68
CA PHE A 32 -0.61 14.35 -1.13
C PHE A 32 0.84 13.97 -1.44
N SER A 33 1.61 13.65 -0.41
CA SER A 33 3.04 13.38 -0.59
C SER A 33 3.28 11.97 -1.10
N THR A 34 4.38 11.79 -1.84
CA THR A 34 4.78 10.46 -2.32
C THR A 34 5.02 9.47 -1.18
N PRO A 35 5.73 9.83 -0.09
CA PRO A 35 5.87 8.91 1.04
C PRO A 35 4.53 8.47 1.65
N SER A 36 3.56 9.38 1.73
CA SER A 36 2.24 9.06 2.28
C SER A 36 1.45 8.14 1.34
N MET A 37 1.57 8.34 0.03
CA MET A 37 0.97 7.43 -0.95
C MET A 37 1.56 6.02 -0.83
N ILE A 38 2.88 5.91 -0.73
CA ILE A 38 3.56 4.63 -0.54
C ILE A 38 3.08 3.97 0.76
N ASN A 39 2.99 4.74 1.85
CA ASN A 39 2.52 4.23 3.13
C ASN A 39 1.10 3.65 3.02
N LEU A 40 0.20 4.34 2.33
CA LEU A 40 -1.17 3.86 2.10
C LEU A 40 -1.17 2.55 1.29
N MET A 41 -0.36 2.48 0.24
CA MET A 41 -0.21 1.28 -0.60
C MET A 41 0.32 0.09 0.21
N GLU A 42 1.35 0.32 1.04
CA GLU A 42 1.91 -0.73 1.90
C GLU A 42 0.88 -1.24 2.91
N HIS A 43 0.08 -0.34 3.49
CA HIS A 43 -0.96 -0.74 4.43
C HIS A 43 -2.10 -1.50 3.74
N ALA A 44 -2.41 -1.19 2.49
CA ALA A 44 -3.38 -1.97 1.72
C ALA A 44 -2.88 -3.41 1.51
N ALA A 45 -1.59 -3.57 1.18
CA ALA A 45 -0.98 -4.90 1.03
C ALA A 45 -0.95 -5.65 2.36
N ARG A 46 -0.60 -4.97 3.45
CA ARG A 46 -0.63 -5.55 4.80
C ARG A 46 -2.04 -6.04 5.16
N LYS A 47 -3.04 -5.24 4.84
CA LYS A 47 -4.44 -5.60 5.06
C LYS A 47 -4.82 -6.85 4.27
N ALA A 48 -4.35 -6.99 3.03
CA ALA A 48 -4.62 -8.15 2.20
C ALA A 48 -4.09 -9.45 2.81
N LEU A 49 -2.94 -9.37 3.51
CA LEU A 49 -2.31 -10.53 4.13
C LEU A 49 -2.85 -10.85 5.54
N ALA A 50 -3.38 -9.86 6.25
CA ALA A 50 -3.75 -10.00 7.65
C ALA A 50 -4.61 -11.24 7.96
N PRO A 51 -5.65 -11.60 7.17
CA PRO A 51 -6.48 -12.77 7.48
C PRO A 51 -5.73 -14.10 7.35
N TYR A 52 -4.58 -14.11 6.68
CA TYR A 52 -3.81 -15.33 6.37
C TYR A 52 -2.59 -15.51 7.27
N LEU A 53 -2.37 -14.60 8.21
CA LEU A 53 -1.26 -14.69 9.16
C LEU A 53 -1.69 -15.48 10.39
N GLU A 54 -0.78 -16.32 10.90
CA GLU A 54 -0.93 -16.94 12.20
C GLU A 54 -0.67 -15.91 13.30
N ASP A 55 -1.08 -16.21 14.54
CA ASP A 55 -0.97 -15.25 15.64
C ASP A 55 0.46 -14.80 15.92
N HIS A 56 1.45 -15.64 15.61
CA HIS A 56 2.87 -15.33 15.81
C HIS A 56 3.55 -14.76 14.58
N GLU A 57 2.79 -14.49 13.53
CA GLU A 57 3.32 -13.99 12.26
C GLU A 57 2.95 -12.54 12.04
N GLU A 58 3.80 -11.85 11.27
CA GLU A 58 3.55 -10.50 10.77
C GLU A 58 4.18 -10.37 9.38
N SER A 59 3.72 -9.43 8.58
CA SER A 59 4.36 -9.13 7.30
C SER A 59 5.10 -7.80 7.39
N VAL A 60 6.25 -7.75 6.74
CA VAL A 60 7.06 -6.54 6.63
C VAL A 60 7.34 -6.24 5.16
N GLY A 61 7.48 -4.96 4.83
CA GLY A 61 7.84 -4.53 3.48
C GLY A 61 9.28 -4.93 3.16
N ALA A 62 9.48 -5.53 1.98
CA ALA A 62 10.79 -5.97 1.51
C ALA A 62 11.25 -5.22 0.26
N ASN A 63 10.33 -4.73 -0.54
CA ASN A 63 10.62 -3.93 -1.73
C ASN A 63 9.39 -3.12 -2.11
N VAL A 64 9.60 -1.93 -2.63
CA VAL A 64 8.54 -1.11 -3.23
C VAL A 64 9.12 -0.31 -4.38
N THR A 65 8.43 -0.31 -5.50
CA THR A 65 8.77 0.48 -6.67
C THR A 65 7.49 1.12 -7.17
N VAL A 66 7.41 2.44 -7.14
CA VAL A 66 6.19 3.16 -7.52
C VAL A 66 6.49 4.38 -8.37
N ASP A 67 5.51 4.73 -9.20
CA ASP A 67 5.43 6.01 -9.89
C ASP A 67 4.25 6.79 -9.30
N HIS A 68 4.49 8.03 -8.92
CA HIS A 68 3.46 8.97 -8.49
C HIS A 68 3.03 9.75 -9.73
N LEU A 69 1.88 9.42 -10.30
CA LEU A 69 1.47 9.83 -11.64
C LEU A 69 0.78 11.20 -11.67
N ALA A 70 0.11 11.59 -10.59
CA ALA A 70 -0.65 12.83 -10.54
C ALA A 70 -0.77 13.32 -9.12
N ALA A 71 -0.82 14.65 -8.94
CA ALA A 71 -0.95 15.28 -7.64
C ALA A 71 -2.42 15.28 -7.18
N THR A 72 -2.62 15.11 -5.87
CA THR A 72 -3.94 15.20 -5.24
C THR A 72 -3.93 16.30 -4.20
N PRO A 73 -4.79 17.32 -4.30
CA PRO A 73 -4.85 18.38 -3.31
C PRO A 73 -5.31 17.89 -1.93
N ILE A 74 -4.88 18.60 -0.90
CA ILE A 74 -5.40 18.39 0.46
C ILE A 74 -6.93 18.47 0.47
N GLY A 75 -7.58 17.63 1.27
CA GLY A 75 -9.04 17.60 1.41
C GLY A 75 -9.74 16.60 0.49
N LYS A 76 -9.02 15.99 -0.43
CA LYS A 76 -9.56 14.96 -1.33
C LYS A 76 -9.36 13.56 -0.76
N ARG A 77 -10.21 12.62 -1.17
CA ARG A 77 -10.06 11.23 -0.79
C ARG A 77 -9.17 10.51 -1.78
N VAL A 78 -8.35 9.60 -1.27
CA VAL A 78 -7.50 8.70 -2.06
C VAL A 78 -7.79 7.27 -1.65
N ARG A 79 -7.56 6.34 -2.57
CA ARG A 79 -7.76 4.92 -2.36
C ARG A 79 -6.58 4.15 -2.93
N ALA A 80 -6.02 3.25 -2.13
CA ALA A 80 -4.98 2.34 -2.61
C ALA A 80 -5.53 0.92 -2.69
N VAL A 81 -5.12 0.20 -3.73
CA VAL A 81 -5.48 -1.20 -3.96
C VAL A 81 -4.20 -2.01 -4.06
N ALA A 82 -4.13 -3.11 -3.31
CA ALA A 82 -3.03 -4.07 -3.39
C ALA A 82 -3.59 -5.41 -3.84
N LYS A 83 -3.05 -5.94 -4.93
CA LYS A 83 -3.49 -7.22 -5.53
C LYS A 83 -2.32 -8.18 -5.58
N VAL A 84 -2.50 -9.37 -5.04
CA VAL A 84 -1.47 -10.42 -5.03
C VAL A 84 -1.19 -10.88 -6.45
N THR A 85 0.08 -10.84 -6.85
CA THR A 85 0.54 -11.27 -8.19
C THR A 85 1.41 -12.51 -8.15
N ALA A 86 2.10 -12.77 -7.04
CA ALA A 86 2.93 -13.97 -6.89
C ALA A 86 3.06 -14.35 -5.42
N ILE A 87 3.14 -15.64 -5.18
CA ILE A 87 3.35 -16.20 -3.85
C ILE A 87 4.49 -17.20 -3.95
N ASP A 88 5.57 -16.93 -3.22
CA ASP A 88 6.71 -17.83 -3.13
C ASP A 88 7.08 -18.00 -1.66
N ARG A 89 6.47 -19.01 -1.02
CA ARG A 89 6.65 -19.30 0.41
C ARG A 89 6.26 -18.08 1.24
N ALA A 90 7.23 -17.49 1.97
CA ALA A 90 7.01 -16.33 2.82
C ALA A 90 7.07 -15.00 2.08
N LEU A 91 7.35 -15.01 0.78
CA LEU A 91 7.43 -13.80 -0.05
C LEU A 91 6.18 -13.64 -0.89
N ILE A 92 5.52 -12.50 -0.74
CA ILE A 92 4.27 -12.20 -1.45
C ILE A 92 4.48 -10.93 -2.26
N ASP A 93 4.25 -11.02 -3.56
CA ASP A 93 4.34 -9.88 -4.47
C ASP A 93 2.96 -9.32 -4.78
N PHE A 94 2.89 -8.01 -4.90
CA PHE A 94 1.66 -7.26 -5.17
C PHE A 94 1.85 -6.30 -6.33
N GLU A 95 0.79 -6.12 -7.11
CA GLU A 95 0.57 -4.92 -7.89
C GLU A 95 -0.13 -3.92 -6.97
N ILE A 96 0.38 -2.70 -6.89
CA ILE A 96 -0.20 -1.65 -6.07
C ILE A 96 -0.60 -0.47 -6.94
N THR A 97 -1.80 0.04 -6.70
CA THR A 97 -2.35 1.19 -7.43
C THR A 97 -2.99 2.16 -6.46
N ALA A 98 -3.06 3.41 -6.85
CA ALA A 98 -3.73 4.44 -6.06
C ALA A 98 -4.52 5.36 -6.97
N PHE A 99 -5.65 5.83 -6.46
CA PHE A 99 -6.61 6.67 -7.18
C PHE A 99 -7.07 7.80 -6.27
N ASP A 100 -7.31 8.97 -6.83
CA ASP A 100 -8.11 9.98 -6.15
C ASP A 100 -9.54 10.00 -6.74
N GLU A 101 -10.29 11.06 -6.49
CA GLU A 101 -11.68 11.14 -6.92
C GLU A 101 -11.82 11.33 -8.44
N THR A 102 -10.74 11.67 -9.15
CA THR A 102 -10.76 12.00 -10.57
C THR A 102 -9.92 11.08 -11.44
N GLU A 103 -8.81 10.51 -10.94
CA GLU A 103 -7.88 9.78 -11.78
C GLU A 103 -7.00 8.82 -10.98
N GLN A 104 -6.26 7.99 -11.70
CA GLN A 104 -5.21 7.18 -11.11
C GLN A 104 -4.01 8.08 -10.78
N ILE A 105 -3.55 8.01 -9.54
CA ILE A 105 -2.46 8.85 -9.04
C ILE A 105 -1.16 8.09 -8.78
N GLY A 106 -1.21 6.75 -8.76
CA GLY A 106 -0.01 5.96 -8.54
C GLY A 106 -0.15 4.53 -9.01
N LYS A 107 0.99 3.92 -9.32
CA LYS A 107 1.09 2.49 -9.65
C LYS A 107 2.48 1.97 -9.36
N GLY A 108 2.58 0.69 -9.11
CA GLY A 108 3.86 0.05 -8.90
C GLY A 108 3.75 -1.38 -8.46
N THR A 109 4.84 -1.88 -7.89
CA THR A 109 4.96 -3.21 -7.35
C THR A 109 5.46 -3.14 -5.91
N HIS A 110 5.11 -4.16 -5.13
CA HIS A 110 5.47 -4.22 -3.72
C HIS A 110 5.67 -5.68 -3.32
N ARG A 111 6.72 -5.94 -2.54
CA ARG A 111 6.97 -7.26 -1.97
C ARG A 111 6.91 -7.17 -0.46
N ARG A 112 6.23 -8.11 0.16
CA ARG A 112 6.22 -8.29 1.60
C ARG A 112 6.76 -9.66 1.97
N ALA A 113 7.42 -9.71 3.12
CA ALA A 113 7.90 -10.96 3.69
C ALA A 113 7.11 -11.27 4.95
N VAL A 114 6.63 -12.49 5.08
CA VAL A 114 5.99 -12.97 6.30
C VAL A 114 7.06 -13.48 7.24
N ILE A 115 7.12 -12.92 8.43
CA ILE A 115 8.11 -13.25 9.46
C ILE A 115 7.43 -13.78 10.71
N LYS A 116 8.19 -14.52 11.51
CA LYS A 116 7.72 -14.98 12.82
C LYS A 116 8.15 -14.00 13.88
N MET A 117 7.19 -13.51 14.65
CA MET A 117 7.46 -12.63 15.79
C MET A 117 8.32 -13.35 16.80
N GLY A 118 9.23 -12.63 17.43
CA GLY A 118 10.16 -13.19 18.42
C GLY A 118 11.46 -13.72 17.83
N LYS A 119 11.63 -13.65 16.50
CA LYS A 119 12.87 -14.03 15.82
C LYS A 119 13.64 -12.83 15.26
N LEU A 120 13.22 -11.66 15.61
CA LEU A 120 13.87 -10.43 15.20
C LEU A 120 14.94 -10.03 16.22
#